data_a7be1c2a115222d1dfd171b2748f60a0
#
_entry.id   a7be1c2a115222d1dfd171b2748f60a0
#
_cell.length_a   1.000
_cell.length_b   1.000
_cell.length_c   1.000
_cell.angle_alpha   90.00
_cell.angle_beta   90.00
_cell.angle_gamma   90.00
#
_symmetry.space_group_name_H-M   'P 1'
#
loop_
_entity.id
_entity.type
_entity.pdbx_description
1 polymer ?
#
loop_
_entity_poly.entity_id
_entity_poly.type
_entity_poly.pdbx_seq_one_letter_code
_entity_poly.pdbx_strand_id
1 'polypeptide(L)'
;NSNERYQVDEAIRRAELVSRFEFSVFVGRVDGEPRAFATQLHNKLVAPPRSVLILLDPAARVLEIVTGGEVRRTLSDREVELVALQMETLFAAGDLVGGLRRGIQMLAEHAVGPETLHVDTP
;
A
#
# COMPACT_ATOMS: atom_id res chain seq x y z
N ASN A 1 -6.95 16.23 7.82
CA ASN A 1 -7.96 16.48 8.86
C ASN A 1 -8.62 15.17 9.27
N SER A 2 -9.55 15.25 10.22
CA SER A 2 -10.20 14.05 10.76
C SER A 2 -10.96 13.25 9.72
N ASN A 3 -11.63 13.92 8.80
CA ASN A 3 -12.39 13.25 7.75
C ASN A 3 -11.47 12.53 6.77
N GLU A 4 -10.38 13.16 6.41
CA GLU A 4 -9.42 12.57 5.50
C GLU A 4 -8.77 11.34 6.13
N ARG A 5 -8.42 11.45 7.40
CA ARG A 5 -7.86 10.33 8.15
C ARG A 5 -8.83 9.16 8.22
N TYR A 6 -10.10 9.47 8.47
CA TYR A 6 -11.14 8.46 8.49
C TYR A 6 -11.25 7.72 7.16
N GLN A 7 -11.17 8.46 6.05
CA GLN A 7 -11.25 7.87 4.72
C GLN A 7 -10.10 6.91 4.45
N VAL A 8 -8.89 7.29 4.86
CA VAL A 8 -7.72 6.42 4.70
C VAL A 8 -7.85 5.19 5.60
N ASP A 9 -8.27 5.38 6.85
CA ASP A 9 -8.44 4.26 7.78
C ASP A 9 -9.50 3.29 7.27
N GLU A 10 -10.55 3.79 6.65
CA GLU A 10 -11.59 2.95 6.09
C GLU A 10 -11.06 2.13 4.91
N ALA A 11 -10.25 2.76 4.07
CA ALA A 11 -9.63 2.06 2.95
C ALA A 11 -8.70 0.95 3.46
N ILE A 12 -7.95 1.22 4.52
CA ILE A 12 -7.07 0.23 5.13
C ILE A 12 -7.90 -0.97 5.63
N ARG A 13 -8.99 -0.67 6.34
CA ARG A 13 -9.83 -1.73 6.90
C ARG A 13 -10.37 -2.64 5.81
N ARG A 14 -10.85 -2.05 4.71
CA ARG A 14 -11.37 -2.83 3.59
C ARG A 14 -10.28 -3.65 2.92
N ALA A 15 -9.11 -3.05 2.76
CA ALA A 15 -7.97 -3.73 2.14
C ALA A 15 -7.55 -4.94 2.96
N GLU A 16 -7.54 -4.81 4.28
CA GLU A 16 -7.18 -5.92 5.17
C GLU A 16 -8.21 -7.04 5.12
N LEU A 17 -9.49 -6.69 5.01
CA LEU A 17 -10.54 -7.70 4.90
C LEU A 17 -10.44 -8.46 3.58
N VAL A 18 -10.17 -7.76 2.50
CA VAL A 18 -10.11 -8.35 1.17
C VAL A 18 -8.87 -9.20 0.99
N SER A 19 -7.72 -8.67 1.38
CA SER A 19 -6.44 -9.32 1.11
C SER A 19 -5.97 -10.24 2.22
N ARG A 20 -6.43 -10.00 3.45
CA ARG A 20 -5.94 -10.68 4.66
C ARG A 20 -4.51 -10.32 5.02
N PHE A 21 -3.95 -9.31 4.37
CA PHE A 21 -2.67 -8.74 4.73
C PHE A 21 -2.90 -7.47 5.55
N GLU A 22 -1.88 -7.06 6.30
CA GLU A 22 -1.96 -5.85 7.11
C GLU A 22 -1.43 -4.67 6.32
N PHE A 23 -2.10 -3.52 6.44
CA PHE A 23 -1.73 -2.30 5.73
C PHE A 23 -1.43 -1.20 6.73
N SER A 24 -0.34 -0.47 6.50
CA SER A 24 0.04 0.68 7.29
C SER A 24 0.40 1.83 6.36
N VAL A 25 0.03 3.04 6.77
CA VAL A 25 0.33 4.25 5.99
C VAL A 25 1.05 5.23 6.91
N PHE A 26 2.19 5.71 6.45
CA PHE A 26 2.95 6.76 7.11
C PHE A 26 2.95 7.98 6.20
N VAL A 27 2.46 9.10 6.70
CA VAL A 27 2.52 10.37 5.97
C VAL A 27 3.28 11.35 6.84
N GLY A 28 4.45 11.76 6.37
CA GLY A 28 5.27 12.66 7.14
C GLY A 28 6.65 12.82 6.53
N ARG A 29 7.52 13.50 7.27
CA ARG A 29 8.88 13.74 6.80
C ARG A 29 9.73 12.48 6.87
N VAL A 30 10.49 12.26 5.82
CA VAL A 30 11.42 11.14 5.74
C VAL A 30 12.85 11.69 6.01
N ASP A 31 13.56 11.03 6.92
CA ASP A 31 14.95 11.37 7.20
C ASP A 31 15.86 10.38 6.51
N GLY A 32 16.86 10.90 5.79
CA GLY A 32 17.84 10.08 5.11
C GLY A 32 17.30 9.54 3.80
N GLU A 33 17.78 8.36 3.41
CA GLU A 33 17.41 7.75 2.16
C GLU A 33 16.01 7.12 2.27
N PRO A 34 15.08 7.49 1.38
CA PRO A 34 13.67 7.11 1.55
C PRO A 34 13.41 5.61 1.62
N ARG A 35 14.04 4.83 0.76
CA ARG A 35 13.79 3.39 0.76
C ARG A 35 14.29 2.73 2.04
N ALA A 36 15.43 3.18 2.54
CA ALA A 36 15.99 2.66 3.80
C ALA A 36 15.07 3.01 4.96
N PHE A 37 14.57 4.25 4.98
CA PHE A 37 13.66 4.70 6.02
C PHE A 37 12.39 3.86 6.02
N ALA A 38 11.79 3.67 4.85
CA ALA A 38 10.56 2.90 4.71
C ALA A 38 10.77 1.44 5.12
N THR A 39 11.90 0.85 4.72
CA THR A 39 12.21 -0.53 5.07
C THR A 39 12.34 -0.69 6.58
N GLN A 40 12.97 0.26 7.25
CA GLN A 40 13.11 0.21 8.71
C GLN A 40 11.74 0.31 9.39
N LEU A 41 10.88 1.20 8.91
CA LEU A 41 9.52 1.29 9.44
C LEU A 41 8.76 -0.01 9.25
N HIS A 42 8.86 -0.58 8.06
CA HIS A 42 8.19 -1.84 7.75
C HIS A 42 8.64 -2.96 8.69
N ASN A 43 9.95 -3.01 8.97
CA ASN A 43 10.50 -4.04 9.83
C ASN A 43 10.02 -3.93 11.28
N LYS A 44 9.52 -2.76 11.68
CA LYS A 44 9.00 -2.55 13.04
C LYS A 44 7.52 -2.86 13.19
N LEU A 45 6.85 -3.20 12.09
CA LEU A 45 5.43 -3.54 12.17
C LEU A 45 5.26 -4.87 12.91
N VAL A 46 4.02 -5.12 13.35
CA VAL A 46 3.73 -6.31 14.17
C VAL A 46 4.02 -7.60 13.40
N ALA A 47 3.64 -7.64 12.12
CA ALA A 47 3.82 -8.84 11.30
C ALA A 47 4.43 -8.45 9.94
N PRO A 48 5.73 -8.11 9.91
CA PRO A 48 6.35 -7.63 8.67
C PRO A 48 6.15 -8.55 7.45
N PRO A 49 6.27 -9.88 7.57
CA PRO A 49 6.10 -10.73 6.39
C PRO A 49 4.74 -10.60 5.73
N ARG A 50 3.72 -10.22 6.49
CA ARG A 50 2.33 -10.13 6.01
C ARG A 50 1.87 -8.69 5.84
N SER A 51 2.81 -7.75 5.80
CA SER A 51 2.44 -6.33 5.86
C SER A 51 2.85 -5.56 4.62
N VAL A 52 2.01 -4.60 4.26
CA VAL A 52 2.26 -3.59 3.23
C VAL A 52 2.38 -2.25 3.93
N LEU A 53 3.47 -1.55 3.70
CA LEU A 53 3.65 -0.18 4.21
C LEU A 53 3.68 0.79 3.04
N ILE A 54 2.86 1.82 3.12
CA ILE A 54 2.90 2.94 2.18
C ILE A 54 3.46 4.13 2.93
N LEU A 55 4.54 4.70 2.41
CA LEU A 55 5.20 5.86 3.01
C LEU A 55 5.11 7.02 2.04
N LEU A 56 4.59 8.15 2.52
CA LEU A 56 4.43 9.34 1.70
C LEU A 56 5.01 10.54 2.42
N ASP A 57 5.95 11.23 1.77
CA ASP A 57 6.44 12.53 2.20
C ASP A 57 6.01 13.53 1.13
N PRO A 58 4.87 14.22 1.34
CA PRO A 58 4.34 15.11 0.30
C PRO A 58 5.27 16.28 -0.02
N ALA A 59 5.95 16.82 0.99
CA ALA A 59 6.83 17.96 0.79
C ALA A 59 8.02 17.60 -0.09
N ALA A 60 8.57 16.42 0.10
CA ALA A 60 9.71 15.94 -0.68
C ALA A 60 9.29 15.18 -1.93
N ARG A 61 8.00 14.98 -2.14
CA ARG A 61 7.44 14.19 -3.25
C ARG A 61 8.01 12.79 -3.29
N VAL A 62 8.02 12.14 -2.13
CA VAL A 62 8.52 10.78 -1.98
C VAL A 62 7.37 9.83 -1.72
N LEU A 63 7.34 8.74 -2.46
CA LEU A 63 6.42 7.64 -2.23
C LEU A 63 7.23 6.35 -2.23
N GLU A 64 7.11 5.56 -1.15
CA GLU A 64 7.73 4.24 -1.07
C GLU A 64 6.68 3.23 -0.62
N ILE A 65 6.69 2.07 -1.24
CA ILE A 65 5.79 0.98 -0.87
C ILE A 65 6.66 -0.23 -0.57
N VAL A 66 6.56 -0.75 0.65
CA VAL A 66 7.35 -1.90 1.08
C VAL A 66 6.40 -3.05 1.37
N THR A 67 6.68 -4.21 0.80
CA THR A 67 5.83 -5.39 0.96
C THR A 67 6.62 -6.50 1.63
N GLY A 68 5.96 -7.24 2.52
CA GLY A 68 6.57 -8.37 3.21
C GLY A 68 6.70 -9.60 2.31
N GLY A 69 7.48 -10.58 2.77
CA GLY A 69 7.76 -11.76 1.97
C GLY A 69 6.53 -12.57 1.60
N GLU A 70 5.56 -12.68 2.51
CA GLU A 70 4.32 -13.41 2.20
C GLU A 70 3.46 -12.62 1.22
N VAL A 71 3.46 -11.29 1.34
CA VAL A 71 2.69 -10.45 0.42
C VAL A 71 3.21 -10.62 -1.00
N ARG A 72 4.54 -10.70 -1.16
CA ARG A 72 5.16 -10.82 -2.48
C ARG A 72 4.86 -12.12 -3.19
N ARG A 73 4.28 -13.10 -2.50
CA ARG A 73 3.86 -14.33 -3.16
C ARG A 73 2.71 -14.09 -4.14
N THR A 74 1.89 -13.09 -3.87
CA THR A 74 0.74 -12.78 -4.72
C THR A 74 0.77 -11.37 -5.30
N LEU A 75 1.53 -10.46 -4.70
CA LEU A 75 1.65 -9.08 -5.17
C LEU A 75 3.09 -8.86 -5.62
N SER A 76 3.29 -8.83 -6.93
CA SER A 76 4.63 -8.69 -7.49
C SER A 76 5.14 -7.27 -7.38
N ASP A 77 6.47 -7.11 -7.41
CA ASP A 77 7.08 -5.79 -7.39
C ASP A 77 6.65 -4.96 -8.60
N ARG A 78 6.44 -5.61 -9.75
CA ARG A 78 5.96 -4.92 -10.94
C ARG A 78 4.57 -4.35 -10.74
N GLU A 79 3.69 -5.12 -10.11
CA GLU A 79 2.33 -4.63 -9.80
C GLU A 79 2.39 -3.45 -8.85
N VAL A 80 3.28 -3.52 -7.85
CA VAL A 80 3.47 -2.42 -6.91
C VAL A 80 3.92 -1.15 -7.64
N GLU A 81 4.87 -1.29 -8.57
CA GLU A 81 5.34 -0.16 -9.36
C GLU A 81 4.22 0.50 -10.17
N LEU A 82 3.36 -0.33 -10.78
CA LEU A 82 2.24 0.19 -11.56
C LEU A 82 1.25 0.94 -10.68
N VAL A 83 0.99 0.42 -9.49
CA VAL A 83 0.12 1.10 -8.52
C VAL A 83 0.73 2.43 -8.11
N ALA A 84 2.03 2.43 -7.81
CA ALA A 84 2.74 3.65 -7.41
C ALA A 84 2.61 4.74 -8.46
N LEU A 85 2.70 4.39 -9.74
CA LEU A 85 2.55 5.37 -10.81
C LEU A 85 1.16 6.02 -10.81
N GLN A 86 0.12 5.22 -10.59
CA GLN A 86 -1.23 5.76 -10.51
C GLN A 86 -1.41 6.66 -9.30
N MET A 87 -0.84 6.27 -8.16
CA MET A 87 -0.87 7.11 -6.96
C MET A 87 -0.20 8.45 -7.22
N GLU A 88 0.97 8.41 -7.84
CA GLU A 88 1.74 9.62 -8.12
C GLU A 88 0.98 10.57 -9.03
N THR A 89 0.21 10.05 -9.97
CA THR A 89 -0.62 10.87 -10.84
C THR A 89 -1.65 11.65 -10.02
N LEU A 90 -2.29 10.98 -9.07
CA LEU A 90 -3.27 11.64 -8.21
C LEU A 90 -2.60 12.63 -7.27
N PHE A 91 -1.44 12.27 -6.71
CA PHE A 91 -0.70 13.19 -5.85
C PHE A 91 -0.30 14.46 -6.61
N ALA A 92 0.16 14.29 -7.85
CA ALA A 92 0.55 15.44 -8.67
C ALA A 92 -0.63 16.36 -8.97
N ALA A 93 -1.84 15.81 -9.00
CA ALA A 93 -3.05 16.59 -9.19
C ALA A 93 -3.54 17.23 -7.88
N GLY A 94 -2.84 17.02 -6.78
CA GLY A 94 -3.19 17.61 -5.49
C GLY A 94 -4.13 16.74 -4.66
N ASP A 95 -4.43 15.52 -5.10
CA ASP A 95 -5.37 14.66 -4.40
C ASP A 95 -4.62 13.60 -3.61
N LEU A 96 -4.13 13.98 -2.42
CA LEU A 96 -3.36 13.07 -1.59
C LEU A 96 -4.22 11.93 -1.05
N VAL A 97 -5.40 12.27 -0.54
CA VAL A 97 -6.30 11.26 0.03
C VAL A 97 -6.77 10.29 -1.05
N GLY A 98 -7.14 10.82 -2.21
CA GLY A 98 -7.57 9.98 -3.33
C GLY A 98 -6.47 9.04 -3.79
N GLY A 99 -5.24 9.56 -3.86
CA GLY A 99 -4.10 8.73 -4.23
C GLY A 99 -3.83 7.60 -3.24
N LEU A 100 -3.91 7.91 -1.94
CA LEU A 100 -3.73 6.89 -0.90
C LEU A 100 -4.83 5.85 -0.96
N ARG A 101 -6.08 6.30 -1.04
CA ARG A 101 -7.21 5.38 -1.09
C ARG A 101 -7.13 4.47 -2.32
N ARG A 102 -6.82 5.06 -3.46
CA ARG A 102 -6.72 4.30 -4.70
C ARG A 102 -5.60 3.26 -4.63
N GLY A 103 -4.44 3.68 -4.10
CA GLY A 103 -3.30 2.80 -3.96
C GLY A 103 -3.59 1.64 -3.03
N ILE A 104 -4.17 1.93 -1.86
CA ILE A 104 -4.53 0.89 -0.89
C ILE A 104 -5.48 -0.12 -1.53
N GLN A 105 -6.51 0.37 -2.21
CA GLN A 105 -7.48 -0.50 -2.87
C GLN A 105 -6.82 -1.38 -3.93
N MET A 106 -6.02 -0.78 -4.80
CA MET A 106 -5.39 -1.53 -5.89
C MET A 106 -4.39 -2.55 -5.38
N LEU A 107 -3.60 -2.19 -4.36
CA LEU A 107 -2.65 -3.12 -3.79
C LEU A 107 -3.36 -4.34 -3.20
N ALA A 108 -4.47 -4.10 -2.51
CA ALA A 108 -5.25 -5.20 -1.94
C ALA A 108 -5.85 -6.09 -3.02
N GLU A 109 -6.37 -5.49 -4.08
CA GLU A 109 -6.96 -6.26 -5.18
C GLU A 109 -5.92 -7.13 -5.88
N HIS A 110 -4.75 -6.56 -6.14
CA HIS A 110 -3.68 -7.31 -6.78
C HIS A 110 -3.12 -8.40 -5.85
N ALA A 111 -3.10 -8.12 -4.54
CA ALA A 111 -2.58 -9.09 -3.57
C ALA A 111 -3.44 -10.35 -3.49
N VAL A 112 -4.73 -10.22 -3.74
CA VAL A 112 -5.62 -11.38 -3.81
C VAL A 112 -5.30 -12.23 -5.05
N GLY A 113 -4.86 -11.56 -6.12
CA GLY A 113 -4.61 -12.22 -7.38
C GLY A 113 -5.89 -12.54 -8.13
N PRO A 114 -5.78 -13.14 -9.30
CA PRO A 114 -6.94 -13.49 -10.06
C PRO A 114 -7.69 -14.61 -9.35
N GLU A 115 -9.01 -14.48 -9.36
CA GLU A 115 -9.84 -15.50 -8.76
C GLU A 115 -9.75 -16.77 -9.58
N THR A 116 -9.47 -17.86 -8.92
CA THR A 116 -9.40 -19.14 -9.59
C THR A 116 -10.77 -19.76 -9.57
N LEU A 117 -11.34 -19.90 -10.75
CA LEU A 117 -12.58 -20.61 -10.87
C LEU A 117 -12.27 -22.09 -10.81
N HIS A 118 -12.80 -22.73 -9.82
CA HIS A 118 -12.58 -24.15 -9.66
C HIS A 118 -13.56 -24.91 -10.50
N VAL A 119 -13.33 -24.81 -11.75
CA VAL A 119 -14.14 -25.55 -12.68
C VAL A 119 -13.71 -26.98 -12.80
N ASP A 120 -12.65 -27.25 -12.18
CA ASP A 120 -12.20 -28.59 -12.06
C ASP A 120 -13.14 -29.39 -11.20
N THR A 121 -13.89 -28.73 -10.46
CA THR A 121 -14.92 -29.45 -9.84
C THR A 121 -15.61 -30.14 -10.95
N PRO A 122 -15.57 -31.28 -10.87
CA PRO A 122 -16.00 -32.17 -11.90
C PRO A 122 -17.35 -32.01 -12.28
#